data_cf36cdb6afb2e78250acd136a1cef124
#
_entry.id   cf36cdb6afb2e78250acd136a1cef124
#
_cell.length_a   1.000
_cell.length_b   1.000
_cell.length_c   1.000
_cell.angle_alpha   90.00
_cell.angle_beta   90.00
_cell.angle_gamma   90.00
#
_symmetry.space_group_name_H-M   'P 1'
#
loop_
_entity.id
_entity.type
_entity.pdbx_description
1 polymer ?
#
loop_
_entity_poly.entity_id
_entity_poly.type
_entity_poly.pdbx_seq_one_letter_code
_entity_poly.pdbx_strand_id
1 'polypeptide(L)'
;YNWVFENDIWILSDELYEHLVYEGKTSPSPGQYDKELKNTIIINGVSKAYAMTGWRVGWLVANSNVIGLAKKIQSQISSNVSNISQIAAETALKNGLDVTEEMKISFNRRRLYAIEKINEINNISVGNPTGAFYLFVDVSQYCNGNYEGINSSIDFCNWLLDKYFIAFVPGEVFGAPGYMRLSYALSDDELSEGLERLNKAVEELNG
;
A
#
# COMPACT_ATOMS: atom_id res chain seq x y z
N TYR A 1 -0.51 20.91 7.53
CA TYR A 1 -1.61 21.68 6.94
C TYR A 1 -1.30 23.17 6.90
N ASN A 2 -0.96 23.82 8.02
CA ASN A 2 -0.71 25.27 8.10
C ASN A 2 0.29 25.76 7.05
N TRP A 3 1.42 25.08 6.91
CA TRP A 3 2.44 25.44 5.92
C TRP A 3 1.89 25.39 4.48
N VAL A 4 1.09 24.39 4.14
CA VAL A 4 0.48 24.25 2.81
C VAL A 4 -0.51 25.39 2.54
N PHE A 5 -1.34 25.72 3.55
CA PHE A 5 -2.33 26.81 3.46
C PHE A 5 -1.67 28.19 3.32
N GLU A 6 -0.61 28.45 4.10
CA GLU A 6 0.15 29.71 4.04
C GLU A 6 0.87 29.91 2.71
N ASN A 7 1.20 28.85 1.99
CA ASN A 7 1.88 28.88 0.70
C ASN A 7 0.94 28.67 -0.50
N ASP A 8 -0.38 28.67 -0.31
CA ASP A 8 -1.40 28.46 -1.36
C ASP A 8 -1.18 27.19 -2.17
N ILE A 9 -0.80 26.11 -1.47
CA ILE A 9 -0.56 24.79 -2.07
C ILE A 9 -1.81 23.93 -1.85
N TRP A 10 -2.11 23.06 -2.82
CA TRP A 10 -3.19 22.08 -2.69
C TRP A 10 -2.71 20.80 -2.04
N ILE A 11 -3.55 20.21 -1.18
CA ILE A 11 -3.36 18.87 -0.64
C ILE A 11 -4.26 17.92 -1.43
N LEU A 12 -3.66 16.89 -2.02
CA LEU A 12 -4.36 15.70 -2.53
C LEU A 12 -4.07 14.55 -1.57
N SER A 13 -5.06 14.17 -0.76
CA SER A 13 -4.93 13.11 0.24
C SER A 13 -5.57 11.82 -0.27
N ASP A 14 -4.77 10.79 -0.46
CA ASP A 14 -5.23 9.43 -0.76
C ASP A 14 -5.41 8.67 0.57
N GLU A 15 -6.67 8.44 0.95
CA GLU A 15 -7.05 7.85 2.25
C GLU A 15 -7.58 6.42 2.13
N LEU A 16 -7.26 5.70 1.04
CA LEU A 16 -7.76 4.35 0.81
C LEU A 16 -7.38 3.34 1.90
N TYR A 17 -6.35 3.63 2.69
CA TYR A 17 -5.87 2.78 3.79
C TYR A 17 -6.28 3.28 5.18
N GLU A 18 -7.18 4.23 5.32
CA GLU A 18 -7.55 4.86 6.60
C GLU A 18 -7.99 3.86 7.69
N HIS A 19 -8.65 2.77 7.29
CA HIS A 19 -9.09 1.71 8.19
C HIS A 19 -8.03 0.61 8.45
N LEU A 20 -6.95 0.58 7.66
CA LEU A 20 -5.89 -0.43 7.78
C LEU A 20 -4.70 0.16 8.53
N VAL A 21 -4.94 0.50 9.80
CA VAL A 21 -3.94 1.08 10.72
C VAL A 21 -3.90 0.22 11.97
N TYR A 22 -2.69 -0.03 12.48
CA TYR A 22 -2.40 -0.96 13.56
C TYR A 22 -1.96 -0.24 14.85
N GLU A 23 -1.81 -1.00 15.94
CA GLU A 23 -1.23 -0.54 17.21
C GLU A 23 -1.98 0.66 17.83
N GLY A 24 -3.30 0.70 17.67
CA GLY A 24 -4.10 1.81 18.18
C GLY A 24 -3.84 3.17 17.53
N LYS A 25 -3.08 3.19 16.43
CA LYS A 25 -2.86 4.41 15.64
C LYS A 25 -4.13 4.79 14.88
N THR A 26 -4.20 6.03 14.49
CA THR A 26 -5.25 6.57 13.61
C THR A 26 -4.62 7.11 12.33
N SER A 27 -5.40 7.14 11.26
CA SER A 27 -5.02 7.80 10.02
C SER A 27 -5.61 9.22 10.03
N PRO A 28 -4.81 10.26 10.31
CA PRO A 28 -5.33 11.62 10.33
C PRO A 28 -5.61 12.10 8.90
N SER A 29 -6.80 12.69 8.70
CA SER A 29 -7.17 13.33 7.43
C SER A 29 -6.88 14.83 7.49
N PRO A 30 -6.29 15.45 6.43
CA PRO A 30 -6.16 16.90 6.33
C PRO A 30 -7.52 17.61 6.32
N GLY A 31 -8.61 16.94 5.93
CA GLY A 31 -9.97 17.45 6.02
C GLY A 31 -10.42 17.82 7.43
N GLN A 32 -9.75 17.30 8.47
CA GLN A 32 -10.00 17.71 9.87
C GLN A 32 -9.60 19.18 10.12
N TYR A 33 -8.63 19.68 9.37
CA TYR A 33 -8.09 21.03 9.50
C TYR A 33 -8.70 22.01 8.48
N ASP A 34 -9.13 21.51 7.32
CA ASP A 34 -9.76 22.27 6.24
C ASP A 34 -11.22 21.82 6.06
N LYS A 35 -12.08 22.21 6.99
CA LYS A 35 -13.51 21.80 6.99
C LYS A 35 -14.30 22.29 5.78
N GLU A 36 -13.87 23.37 5.14
CA GLU A 36 -14.48 23.92 3.94
C GLU A 36 -13.86 23.36 2.65
N LEU A 37 -12.80 22.54 2.78
CA LEU A 37 -12.05 21.93 1.68
C LEU A 37 -11.55 22.98 0.66
N LYS A 38 -11.05 24.11 1.17
CA LYS A 38 -10.57 25.21 0.34
C LYS A 38 -9.42 24.76 -0.56
N ASN A 39 -8.41 24.11 0.06
CA ASN A 39 -7.20 23.63 -0.61
C ASN A 39 -7.00 22.12 -0.43
N THR A 40 -8.00 21.38 0.01
CA THR A 40 -7.91 19.94 0.27
C THR A 40 -8.83 19.15 -0.64
N ILE A 41 -8.28 18.11 -1.23
CA ILE A 41 -8.98 17.10 -2.02
C ILE A 41 -8.71 15.75 -1.35
N ILE A 42 -9.76 15.04 -0.96
CA ILE A 42 -9.65 13.71 -0.37
C ILE A 42 -10.11 12.69 -1.40
N ILE A 43 -9.32 11.64 -1.59
CA ILE A 43 -9.65 10.47 -2.40
C ILE A 43 -9.79 9.29 -1.46
N ASN A 44 -10.88 8.55 -1.61
CA ASN A 44 -11.11 7.32 -0.85
C ASN A 44 -11.91 6.32 -1.70
N GLY A 45 -12.11 5.10 -1.19
CA GLY A 45 -12.83 4.06 -1.92
C GLY A 45 -12.94 2.76 -1.14
N VAL A 46 -13.68 1.82 -1.70
CA VAL A 46 -13.93 0.52 -1.07
C VAL A 46 -12.84 -0.52 -1.37
N SER A 47 -11.86 -0.19 -2.20
CA SER A 47 -10.90 -1.16 -2.75
C SER A 47 -10.06 -1.87 -1.69
N LYS A 48 -9.67 -1.17 -0.62
CA LYS A 48 -8.69 -1.68 0.36
C LYS A 48 -9.37 -2.10 1.66
N ALA A 49 -10.04 -1.18 2.32
CA ALA A 49 -10.71 -1.44 3.59
C ALA A 49 -11.79 -2.53 3.52
N TYR A 50 -12.43 -2.68 2.36
CA TYR A 50 -13.53 -3.64 2.14
C TYR A 50 -13.15 -4.78 1.19
N ALA A 51 -11.87 -4.93 0.83
CA ALA A 51 -11.37 -5.94 -0.12
C ALA A 51 -12.12 -5.95 -1.48
N MET A 52 -12.57 -4.79 -1.95
CA MET A 52 -13.43 -4.63 -3.13
C MET A 52 -12.69 -4.04 -4.34
N THR A 53 -11.46 -4.48 -4.60
CA THR A 53 -10.64 -3.94 -5.70
C THR A 53 -11.29 -4.12 -7.08
N GLY A 54 -11.93 -5.26 -7.33
CA GLY A 54 -12.59 -5.59 -8.61
C GLY A 54 -13.87 -4.81 -8.87
N TRP A 55 -14.50 -4.21 -7.86
CA TRP A 55 -15.73 -3.45 -8.00
C TRP A 55 -15.54 -2.07 -8.60
N ARG A 56 -14.32 -1.53 -8.58
CA ARG A 56 -13.93 -0.26 -9.19
C ARG A 56 -14.75 0.93 -8.69
N VAL A 57 -14.92 1.07 -7.36
CA VAL A 57 -15.64 2.19 -6.73
C VAL A 57 -14.70 2.98 -5.83
N GLY A 58 -14.64 4.27 -6.07
CA GLY A 58 -13.99 5.27 -5.23
C GLY A 58 -14.75 6.59 -5.33
N TRP A 59 -14.40 7.54 -4.49
CA TRP A 59 -15.00 8.86 -4.46
C TRP A 59 -13.96 9.93 -4.19
N LEU A 60 -14.34 11.15 -4.54
CA LEU A 60 -13.56 12.35 -4.30
C LEU A 60 -14.41 13.31 -3.46
N VAL A 61 -13.80 13.86 -2.41
CA VAL A 61 -14.40 14.87 -1.54
C VAL A 61 -13.59 16.15 -1.67
N ALA A 62 -14.23 17.23 -2.11
CA ALA A 62 -13.59 18.52 -2.33
C ALA A 62 -14.66 19.63 -2.35
N ASN A 63 -14.26 20.89 -2.49
CA ASN A 63 -15.20 21.98 -2.70
C ASN A 63 -15.96 21.84 -4.03
N SER A 64 -17.08 22.57 -4.15
CA SER A 64 -18.01 22.46 -5.29
C SER A 64 -17.36 22.76 -6.65
N ASN A 65 -16.37 23.65 -6.70
CA ASN A 65 -15.69 24.01 -7.94
C ASN A 65 -14.86 22.82 -8.46
N VAL A 66 -14.07 22.19 -7.58
CA VAL A 66 -13.27 21.00 -7.90
C VAL A 66 -14.19 19.84 -8.31
N ILE A 67 -15.29 19.61 -7.56
CA ILE A 67 -16.26 18.57 -7.90
C ILE A 67 -16.89 18.83 -9.27
N GLY A 68 -17.22 20.07 -9.60
CA GLY A 68 -17.78 20.43 -10.91
C GLY A 68 -16.83 20.13 -12.06
N LEU A 69 -15.52 20.39 -11.89
CA LEU A 69 -14.50 20.06 -12.87
C LEU A 69 -14.27 18.53 -12.99
N ALA A 70 -14.15 17.85 -11.83
CA ALA A 70 -13.97 16.39 -11.81
C ALA A 70 -15.09 15.65 -12.50
N LYS A 71 -16.37 16.05 -12.30
CA LYS A 71 -17.53 15.49 -12.99
C LYS A 71 -17.45 15.66 -14.51
N LYS A 72 -17.00 16.83 -15.00
CA LYS A 72 -16.84 17.07 -16.43
C LYS A 72 -15.79 16.12 -17.03
N ILE A 73 -14.65 16.01 -16.36
CA ILE A 73 -13.56 15.12 -16.80
C ILE A 73 -14.02 13.66 -16.80
N GLN A 74 -14.61 13.19 -15.69
CA GLN A 74 -15.07 11.82 -15.56
C GLN A 74 -16.11 11.46 -16.63
N SER A 75 -17.04 12.36 -16.94
CA SER A 75 -18.08 12.11 -17.96
C SER A 75 -17.51 11.86 -19.36
N GLN A 76 -16.30 12.39 -19.65
CA GLN A 76 -15.64 12.23 -20.95
C GLN A 76 -14.68 11.03 -20.98
N ILE A 77 -14.12 10.63 -19.83
CA ILE A 77 -13.10 9.57 -19.77
C ILE A 77 -13.72 8.21 -19.50
N SER A 78 -14.56 8.08 -18.46
CA SER A 78 -15.04 6.78 -17.98
C SER A 78 -16.55 6.69 -17.76
N SER A 79 -17.29 7.78 -17.99
CA SER A 79 -18.71 7.88 -17.67
C SER A 79 -19.02 7.57 -16.20
N ASN A 80 -20.10 6.87 -15.92
CA ASN A 80 -20.52 6.55 -14.55
C ASN A 80 -19.91 5.23 -14.06
N VAL A 81 -19.73 5.16 -12.74
CA VAL A 81 -19.49 3.88 -12.06
C VAL A 81 -20.75 3.00 -12.22
N SER A 82 -20.57 1.70 -12.42
CA SER A 82 -21.67 0.72 -12.51
C SER A 82 -22.63 0.86 -11.32
N ASN A 83 -23.94 0.90 -11.58
CA ASN A 83 -24.96 0.98 -10.54
C ASN A 83 -24.89 -0.20 -9.56
N ILE A 84 -24.60 -1.40 -10.06
CA ILE A 84 -24.43 -2.60 -9.22
C ILE A 84 -23.25 -2.40 -8.27
N SER A 85 -22.13 -1.90 -8.78
CA SER A 85 -20.95 -1.61 -7.97
C SER A 85 -21.22 -0.53 -6.93
N GLN A 86 -22.01 0.50 -7.25
CA GLN A 86 -22.39 1.55 -6.30
C GLN A 86 -23.24 0.99 -5.16
N ILE A 87 -24.23 0.12 -5.45
CA ILE A 87 -25.07 -0.52 -4.43
C ILE A 87 -24.23 -1.43 -3.53
N ALA A 88 -23.29 -2.19 -4.11
CA ALA A 88 -22.37 -3.02 -3.34
C ALA A 88 -21.47 -2.18 -2.42
N ALA A 89 -20.94 -1.07 -2.93
CA ALA A 89 -20.11 -0.14 -2.13
C ALA A 89 -20.94 0.52 -1.02
N GLU A 90 -22.18 0.96 -1.30
CA GLU A 90 -23.08 1.51 -0.29
C GLU A 90 -23.35 0.48 0.83
N THR A 91 -23.57 -0.77 0.47
CA THR A 91 -23.79 -1.86 1.42
C THR A 91 -22.55 -2.09 2.29
N ALA A 92 -21.37 -2.11 1.70
CA ALA A 92 -20.10 -2.23 2.42
C ALA A 92 -19.88 -1.08 3.40
N LEU A 93 -20.12 0.15 2.98
CA LEU A 93 -19.98 1.34 3.83
C LEU A 93 -20.96 1.34 5.02
N LYS A 94 -22.17 0.83 4.82
CA LYS A 94 -23.20 0.77 5.88
C LYS A 94 -22.97 -0.35 6.89
N ASN A 95 -22.43 -1.49 6.46
CA ASN A 95 -22.45 -2.73 7.23
C ASN A 95 -21.10 -3.44 7.33
N GLY A 96 -20.06 -2.96 6.65
CA GLY A 96 -18.81 -3.72 6.47
C GLY A 96 -17.69 -3.42 7.48
N LEU A 97 -17.91 -2.56 8.48
CA LEU A 97 -16.85 -2.20 9.43
C LEU A 97 -16.36 -3.39 10.26
N ASP A 98 -17.27 -4.29 10.67
CA ASP A 98 -16.90 -5.49 11.44
C ASP A 98 -15.99 -6.41 10.63
N VAL A 99 -16.31 -6.62 9.35
CA VAL A 99 -15.48 -7.40 8.41
C VAL A 99 -14.11 -6.75 8.18
N THR A 100 -14.07 -5.42 8.11
CA THR A 100 -12.82 -4.67 8.00
C THR A 100 -11.93 -4.87 9.25
N GLU A 101 -12.51 -4.85 10.45
CA GLU A 101 -11.77 -5.11 11.68
C GLU A 101 -11.25 -6.56 11.77
N GLU A 102 -12.03 -7.56 11.39
CA GLU A 102 -11.57 -8.96 11.31
C GLU A 102 -10.40 -9.11 10.32
N MET A 103 -10.49 -8.48 9.15
CA MET A 103 -9.43 -8.47 8.15
C MET A 103 -8.18 -7.76 8.69
N LYS A 104 -8.33 -6.65 9.41
CA LYS A 104 -7.24 -5.92 10.04
C LYS A 104 -6.48 -6.75 11.07
N ILE A 105 -7.18 -7.56 11.87
CA ILE A 105 -6.58 -8.51 12.82
C ILE A 105 -5.68 -9.51 12.07
N SER A 106 -6.19 -10.08 10.97
CA SER A 106 -5.44 -11.03 10.14
C SER A 106 -4.21 -10.38 9.50
N PHE A 107 -4.35 -9.17 8.97
CA PHE A 107 -3.22 -8.43 8.42
C PHE A 107 -2.17 -8.06 9.46
N ASN A 108 -2.58 -7.66 10.66
CA ASN A 108 -1.65 -7.35 11.73
C ASN A 108 -0.83 -8.57 12.17
N ARG A 109 -1.47 -9.74 12.26
CA ARG A 109 -0.78 -11.01 12.55
C ARG A 109 0.27 -11.34 11.49
N ARG A 110 -0.10 -11.25 10.21
CA ARG A 110 0.82 -11.49 9.07
C ARG A 110 1.94 -10.45 9.02
N ARG A 111 1.64 -9.20 9.32
CA ARG A 111 2.63 -8.13 9.43
C ARG A 111 3.71 -8.47 10.45
N LEU A 112 3.31 -8.81 11.67
CA LEU A 112 4.25 -9.14 12.75
C LEU A 112 5.07 -10.38 12.42
N TYR A 113 4.45 -11.42 11.89
CA TYR A 113 5.14 -12.63 11.43
C TYR A 113 6.17 -12.32 10.34
N ALA A 114 5.79 -11.54 9.33
CA ALA A 114 6.71 -11.21 8.24
C ALA A 114 7.88 -10.32 8.71
N ILE A 115 7.65 -9.38 9.63
CA ILE A 115 8.72 -8.56 10.24
C ILE A 115 9.71 -9.45 10.99
N GLU A 116 9.21 -10.37 11.81
CA GLU A 116 10.04 -11.32 12.55
C GLU A 116 10.92 -12.12 11.56
N LYS A 117 10.29 -12.76 10.57
CA LYS A 117 10.99 -13.62 9.60
C LYS A 117 11.99 -12.87 8.73
N ILE A 118 11.67 -11.66 8.28
CA ILE A 118 12.61 -10.84 7.50
C ILE A 118 13.82 -10.45 8.34
N ASN A 119 13.63 -10.06 9.60
CA ASN A 119 14.74 -9.67 10.47
C ASN A 119 15.61 -10.86 10.93
N GLU A 120 15.21 -12.10 10.73
CA GLU A 120 16.03 -13.29 10.89
C GLU A 120 16.98 -13.52 9.68
N ILE A 121 16.70 -12.90 8.52
CA ILE A 121 17.50 -13.07 7.29
C ILE A 121 18.72 -12.14 7.35
N ASN A 122 19.89 -12.67 7.05
CA ASN A 122 21.14 -11.90 7.07
C ASN A 122 21.12 -10.71 6.09
N ASN A 123 21.63 -9.56 6.53
CA ASN A 123 21.81 -8.35 5.72
C ASN A 123 20.53 -7.83 5.05
N ILE A 124 19.35 -8.22 5.56
CA ILE A 124 18.05 -7.69 5.19
C ILE A 124 17.41 -7.14 6.46
N SER A 125 16.69 -6.04 6.33
CA SER A 125 15.98 -5.45 7.46
C SER A 125 14.68 -4.79 7.03
N VAL A 126 13.75 -4.66 7.97
CA VAL A 126 12.49 -3.95 7.76
C VAL A 126 12.10 -3.20 9.01
N GLY A 127 11.59 -1.98 8.83
CA GLY A 127 10.98 -1.21 9.91
C GLY A 127 9.64 -1.80 10.35
N ASN A 128 9.03 -1.18 11.36
CA ASN A 128 7.72 -1.54 11.85
C ASN A 128 6.64 -0.60 11.27
N PRO A 129 6.06 -0.86 10.09
CA PRO A 129 5.00 -0.03 9.53
C PRO A 129 3.71 -0.21 10.32
N THR A 130 3.01 0.89 10.59
CA THR A 130 1.77 0.89 11.37
C THR A 130 0.51 1.04 10.52
N GLY A 131 0.61 0.86 9.21
CA GLY A 131 -0.53 0.96 8.28
C GLY A 131 -0.34 0.19 6.99
N ALA A 132 -1.40 0.06 6.20
CA ALA A 132 -1.52 -0.69 4.96
C ALA A 132 -1.21 -2.19 5.14
N PHE A 133 -0.82 -2.88 4.07
CA PHE A 133 -0.44 -4.30 4.08
C PHE A 133 0.86 -4.55 3.29
N TYR A 134 1.81 -3.62 3.44
CA TYR A 134 3.12 -3.68 2.78
C TYR A 134 4.25 -3.57 3.81
N LEU A 135 5.34 -4.28 3.53
CA LEU A 135 6.64 -4.08 4.14
C LEU A 135 7.59 -3.48 3.10
N PHE A 136 8.39 -2.50 3.51
CA PHE A 136 9.41 -1.90 2.68
C PHE A 136 10.77 -2.33 3.21
N VAL A 137 11.35 -3.31 2.54
CA VAL A 137 12.48 -4.11 3.00
C VAL A 137 13.76 -3.53 2.44
N ASP A 138 14.73 -3.26 3.31
CA ASP A 138 16.08 -2.86 2.92
C ASP A 138 16.86 -4.10 2.45
N VAL A 139 17.30 -4.07 1.21
CA VAL A 139 18.11 -5.09 0.54
C VAL A 139 19.38 -4.50 -0.07
N SER A 140 19.75 -3.29 0.36
CA SER A 140 20.86 -2.51 -0.20
C SER A 140 22.19 -3.25 -0.22
N GLN A 141 22.41 -4.15 0.75
CA GLN A 141 23.62 -4.98 0.83
C GLN A 141 23.76 -5.95 -0.35
N TYR A 142 22.64 -6.32 -0.99
CA TYR A 142 22.64 -7.22 -2.15
C TYR A 142 22.61 -6.45 -3.48
N CYS A 143 22.47 -5.12 -3.46
CA CYS A 143 22.32 -4.26 -4.63
C CYS A 143 23.58 -3.44 -4.97
N ASN A 144 24.75 -3.84 -4.47
CA ASN A 144 25.98 -3.05 -4.52
C ASN A 144 27.00 -3.55 -5.57
N GLY A 145 26.60 -4.49 -6.45
CA GLY A 145 27.46 -5.06 -7.48
C GLY A 145 28.46 -6.13 -7.01
N ASN A 146 28.40 -6.56 -5.74
CA ASN A 146 29.24 -7.64 -5.22
C ASN A 146 28.75 -9.03 -5.66
N TYR A 147 27.55 -9.13 -6.23
CA TYR A 147 26.96 -10.37 -6.71
C TYR A 147 26.74 -10.28 -8.22
N GLU A 148 27.12 -11.34 -8.93
CA GLU A 148 27.06 -11.38 -10.39
C GLU A 148 25.62 -11.13 -10.91
N GLY A 149 25.48 -10.09 -11.74
CA GLY A 149 24.19 -9.70 -12.33
C GLY A 149 23.26 -8.92 -11.42
N ILE A 150 23.65 -8.60 -10.16
CA ILE A 150 22.81 -7.85 -9.22
C ILE A 150 23.49 -6.52 -8.86
N ASN A 151 23.03 -5.42 -9.46
CA ASN A 151 23.58 -4.08 -9.24
C ASN A 151 22.54 -3.09 -8.68
N SER A 152 21.28 -3.52 -8.60
CA SER A 152 20.14 -2.70 -8.18
C SER A 152 19.07 -3.55 -7.51
N SER A 153 18.09 -2.91 -6.84
CA SER A 153 16.93 -3.66 -6.34
C SER A 153 16.03 -4.16 -7.48
N ILE A 154 16.10 -3.56 -8.68
CA ILE A 154 15.45 -4.10 -9.88
C ILE A 154 16.07 -5.45 -10.24
N ASP A 155 17.40 -5.53 -10.33
CA ASP A 155 18.09 -6.76 -10.67
C ASP A 155 17.83 -7.86 -9.61
N PHE A 156 17.88 -7.48 -8.31
CA PHE A 156 17.59 -8.39 -7.22
C PHE A 156 16.16 -8.94 -7.27
N CYS A 157 15.17 -8.10 -7.50
CA CYS A 157 13.77 -8.52 -7.65
C CYS A 157 13.57 -9.42 -8.87
N ASN A 158 14.21 -9.12 -10.00
CA ASN A 158 14.16 -9.97 -11.21
C ASN A 158 14.81 -11.34 -10.95
N TRP A 159 15.99 -11.35 -10.32
CA TRP A 159 16.67 -12.59 -9.94
C TRP A 159 15.82 -13.46 -9.00
N LEU A 160 15.17 -12.85 -7.99
CA LEU A 160 14.24 -13.55 -7.10
C LEU A 160 13.04 -14.11 -7.86
N LEU A 161 12.50 -13.36 -8.81
CA LEU A 161 11.37 -13.81 -9.62
C LEU A 161 11.76 -14.99 -10.51
N ASP A 162 12.87 -14.88 -11.23
CA ASP A 162 13.30 -15.89 -12.21
C ASP A 162 13.76 -17.20 -11.55
N LYS A 163 14.46 -17.10 -10.42
CA LYS A 163 15.11 -18.27 -9.80
C LYS A 163 14.29 -18.87 -8.65
N TYR A 164 13.59 -18.04 -7.88
CA TYR A 164 12.86 -18.45 -6.69
C TYR A 164 11.35 -18.33 -6.80
N PHE A 165 10.85 -17.80 -7.93
CA PHE A 165 9.41 -17.61 -8.19
C PHE A 165 8.69 -16.79 -7.11
N ILE A 166 9.37 -15.76 -6.60
CA ILE A 166 8.81 -14.78 -5.67
C ILE A 166 8.87 -13.38 -6.27
N ALA A 167 7.74 -12.69 -6.25
CA ALA A 167 7.58 -11.37 -6.86
C ALA A 167 7.58 -10.27 -5.79
N PHE A 168 8.51 -9.33 -5.93
CA PHE A 168 8.54 -8.09 -5.17
C PHE A 168 8.49 -6.89 -6.10
N VAL A 169 8.15 -5.72 -5.57
CA VAL A 169 8.23 -4.48 -6.34
C VAL A 169 9.51 -3.74 -5.93
N PRO A 170 10.43 -3.48 -6.87
CA PRO A 170 11.68 -2.82 -6.56
C PRO A 170 11.46 -1.38 -6.08
N GLY A 171 12.32 -0.93 -5.18
CA GLY A 171 12.20 0.38 -4.52
C GLY A 171 12.41 1.57 -5.45
N GLU A 172 13.09 1.38 -6.58
CA GLU A 172 13.31 2.41 -7.60
C GLU A 172 12.01 3.03 -8.10
N VAL A 173 10.92 2.24 -8.23
CA VAL A 173 9.61 2.77 -8.64
C VAL A 173 8.99 3.72 -7.61
N PHE A 174 9.54 3.71 -6.38
CA PHE A 174 9.15 4.60 -5.28
C PHE A 174 10.24 5.64 -4.97
N GLY A 175 11.28 5.76 -5.81
CA GLY A 175 12.41 6.66 -5.59
C GLY A 175 13.35 6.23 -4.45
N ALA A 176 13.35 4.95 -4.08
CA ALA A 176 14.15 4.38 -3.00
C ALA A 176 14.98 3.16 -3.46
N PRO A 177 16.07 3.38 -4.23
CA PRO A 177 16.97 2.30 -4.62
C PRO A 177 17.50 1.53 -3.41
N GLY A 178 17.71 0.22 -3.58
CA GLY A 178 18.18 -0.66 -2.50
C GLY A 178 17.07 -1.17 -1.58
N TYR A 179 15.81 -0.85 -1.89
CA TYR A 179 14.63 -1.37 -1.18
C TYR A 179 13.78 -2.24 -2.09
N MET A 180 12.92 -3.06 -1.48
CA MET A 180 11.84 -3.76 -2.20
C MET A 180 10.56 -3.76 -1.37
N ARG A 181 9.41 -3.72 -2.04
CA ARG A 181 8.09 -3.79 -1.40
C ARG A 181 7.55 -5.21 -1.42
N LEU A 182 7.27 -5.75 -0.24
CA LEU A 182 6.53 -6.98 -0.02
C LEU A 182 5.08 -6.67 0.33
N SER A 183 4.13 -7.39 -0.26
CA SER A 183 2.73 -7.38 0.17
C SER A 183 2.47 -8.62 1.04
N TYR A 184 1.84 -8.42 2.21
CA TYR A 184 1.36 -9.52 3.04
C TYR A 184 -0.16 -9.74 2.94
N ALA A 185 -0.78 -9.21 1.87
CA ALA A 185 -2.16 -9.51 1.51
C ALA A 185 -2.26 -10.84 0.75
N LEU A 186 -1.80 -11.91 1.38
CA LEU A 186 -1.72 -13.29 0.90
C LEU A 186 -2.35 -14.22 1.94
N SER A 187 -2.48 -15.51 1.65
CA SER A 187 -2.74 -16.52 2.68
C SER A 187 -1.52 -16.67 3.61
N ASP A 188 -1.71 -17.28 4.77
CA ASP A 188 -0.61 -17.51 5.71
C ASP A 188 0.44 -18.45 5.13
N ASP A 189 0.00 -19.50 4.41
CA ASP A 189 0.85 -20.49 3.79
C ASP A 189 1.69 -19.87 2.65
N GLU A 190 1.07 -19.06 1.77
CA GLU A 190 1.77 -18.36 0.70
C GLU A 190 2.80 -17.35 1.24
N LEU A 191 2.47 -16.65 2.33
CA LEU A 191 3.39 -15.72 2.97
C LEU A 191 4.58 -16.47 3.58
N SER A 192 4.33 -17.56 4.30
CA SER A 192 5.39 -18.39 4.88
C SER A 192 6.31 -18.97 3.80
N GLU A 193 5.74 -19.56 2.76
CA GLU A 193 6.50 -20.12 1.64
C GLU A 193 7.34 -19.04 0.93
N GLY A 194 6.77 -17.86 0.69
CA GLY A 194 7.48 -16.76 0.07
C GLY A 194 8.69 -16.29 0.90
N LEU A 195 8.53 -16.20 2.21
CA LEU A 195 9.62 -15.81 3.12
C LEU A 195 10.70 -16.90 3.25
N GLU A 196 10.32 -18.19 3.24
CA GLU A 196 11.27 -19.29 3.21
C GLU A 196 12.11 -19.29 1.92
N ARG A 197 11.48 -19.03 0.78
CA ARG A 197 12.16 -18.89 -0.51
C ARG A 197 13.12 -17.69 -0.53
N LEU A 198 12.72 -16.57 0.07
CA LEU A 198 13.57 -15.40 0.23
C LEU A 198 14.81 -15.73 1.08
N ASN A 199 14.63 -16.42 2.21
CA ASN A 199 15.75 -16.83 3.06
C ASN A 199 16.72 -17.74 2.30
N LYS A 200 16.24 -18.75 1.59
CA LYS A 200 17.06 -19.64 0.75
C LYS A 200 17.83 -18.88 -0.32
N ALA A 201 17.18 -17.88 -0.95
CA ALA A 201 17.82 -17.06 -1.95
C ALA A 201 19.00 -16.27 -1.38
N VAL A 202 18.81 -15.69 -0.20
CA VAL A 202 19.85 -14.93 0.50
C VAL A 202 20.99 -15.84 1.00
N GLU A 203 20.67 -17.04 1.51
CA GLU A 203 21.68 -18.04 1.91
C GLU A 203 22.56 -18.42 0.72
N GLU A 204 22.00 -18.62 -0.47
CA GLU A 204 22.76 -18.94 -1.68
C GLU A 204 23.72 -17.81 -2.08
N LEU A 205 23.32 -16.54 -1.92
CA LEU A 205 24.20 -15.40 -2.22
C LEU A 205 25.35 -15.24 -1.22
N ASN A 206 25.17 -15.72 0.00
CA ASN A 206 26.19 -15.61 1.05
C ASN A 206 27.19 -16.79 1.06
N GLY A 207 26.97 -17.84 0.26
CA GLY A 207 27.86 -19.00 0.06
C GLY A 207 27.74 -20.01 1.14
#